data_2924446cc02830fbb17ffda65afeab3c
#
_entry.id   2924446cc02830fbb17ffda65afeab3c
#
_cell.length_a   1.000
_cell.length_b   1.000
_cell.length_c   1.000
_cell.angle_alpha   90.00
_cell.angle_beta   90.00
_cell.angle_gamma   90.00
#
_symmetry.space_group_name_H-M   'P 1'
#
loop_
_entity.id
_entity.type
_entity.pdbx_description
1 polymer ?
#
loop_
_entity_poly.entity_id
_entity_poly.type
_entity_poly.pdbx_seq_one_letter_code
_entity_poly.pdbx_strand_id
1 'polypeptide(L)'
;WWPNEAPANLSTDLLGSMARSRITDAMHSSNPMRTMDDLRRNWSSKNVDMSWTRLTVWRAMLASMLDQPPHLPVSGVRVTGKKDYLPMDLLAAWLRLRLNVPVVIEDDPNVTAVTGVYLIRSDGVLSLERPSTDDGIAVQNVPGQSPQTISVPARTLEECLSEELGRLYPDEIYAEVVTQGWDLINPKR
;
A
#
# COMPACT_ATOMS: atom_id res chain seq x y z
N TRP A 1 -13.08 4.73 15.09
CA TRP A 1 -12.99 4.20 13.74
C TRP A 1 -14.11 4.69 12.83
N TRP A 2 -13.75 5.08 11.61
CA TRP A 2 -14.65 5.51 10.53
C TRP A 2 -14.58 4.50 9.38
N PRO A 3 -15.60 3.65 9.22
CA PRO A 3 -15.58 2.58 8.20
C PRO A 3 -15.78 3.03 6.76
N ASN A 4 -16.43 4.19 6.56
CA ASN A 4 -16.77 4.74 5.25
C ASN A 4 -16.37 6.21 5.16
N GLU A 5 -17.29 7.11 5.53
CA GLU A 5 -17.05 8.55 5.48
C GLU A 5 -16.35 9.02 6.76
N ALA A 6 -15.26 9.73 6.60
CA ALA A 6 -14.53 10.36 7.69
C ALA A 6 -14.57 11.90 7.53
N PRO A 7 -14.57 12.67 8.63
CA PRO A 7 -14.43 14.12 8.53
C PRO A 7 -13.06 14.48 7.93
N ALA A 8 -13.00 15.54 7.14
CA ALA A 8 -11.76 15.99 6.49
C ALA A 8 -10.62 16.20 7.51
N ASN A 9 -10.94 16.62 8.72
CA ASN A 9 -9.98 16.73 9.83
C ASN A 9 -10.48 15.93 11.04
N LEU A 10 -9.90 14.76 11.24
CA LEU A 10 -10.25 13.87 12.35
C LEU A 10 -9.99 14.47 13.73
N SER A 11 -9.13 15.49 13.82
CA SER A 11 -8.79 16.15 15.09
C SER A 11 -9.86 17.12 15.56
N THR A 12 -10.76 17.57 14.67
CA THR A 12 -11.88 18.46 14.99
C THR A 12 -13.16 17.73 15.38
N ASP A 13 -13.22 16.42 15.12
CA ASP A 13 -14.30 15.58 15.64
C ASP A 13 -14.16 15.42 17.16
N LEU A 14 -15.29 15.47 17.87
CA LEU A 14 -15.30 15.44 19.33
C LEU A 14 -14.63 14.18 19.90
N LEU A 15 -15.02 13.01 19.40
CA LEU A 15 -14.45 11.72 19.84
C LEU A 15 -13.05 11.53 19.25
N GLY A 16 -12.85 11.93 17.99
CA GLY A 16 -11.56 11.91 17.33
C GLY A 16 -10.50 12.71 18.04
N SER A 17 -10.81 13.87 18.59
CA SER A 17 -9.88 14.71 19.33
C SER A 17 -9.34 14.03 20.59
N MET A 18 -10.16 13.21 21.24
CA MET A 18 -9.84 12.48 22.47
C MET A 18 -9.18 11.12 22.19
N ALA A 19 -9.29 10.59 20.97
CA ALA A 19 -8.81 9.27 20.63
C ALA A 19 -7.27 9.18 20.67
N ARG A 20 -6.76 8.04 21.13
CA ARG A 20 -5.34 7.70 21.08
C ARG A 20 -4.91 7.34 19.65
N SER A 21 -5.75 6.62 18.94
CA SER A 21 -5.55 6.22 17.54
C SER A 21 -6.84 6.48 16.77
N ARG A 22 -6.72 6.88 15.51
CA ARG A 22 -7.82 7.19 14.60
C ARG A 22 -7.67 6.35 13.36
N ILE A 23 -8.60 5.42 13.18
CA ILE A 23 -8.60 4.46 12.07
C ILE A 23 -9.66 4.87 11.07
N THR A 24 -9.26 5.01 9.79
CA THR A 24 -10.15 5.28 8.66
C THR A 24 -10.09 4.13 7.64
N ASP A 25 -11.04 4.12 6.73
CA ASP A 25 -11.08 3.20 5.58
C ASP A 25 -11.45 3.97 4.32
N ALA A 26 -10.52 4.82 3.89
CA ALA A 26 -10.73 5.77 2.80
C ALA A 26 -11.14 5.11 1.48
N MET A 27 -10.69 3.89 1.21
CA MET A 27 -11.07 3.17 -0.01
C MET A 27 -12.57 2.85 -0.10
N HIS A 28 -13.27 2.81 1.03
CA HIS A 28 -14.71 2.58 1.08
C HIS A 28 -15.53 3.87 1.21
N SER A 29 -14.90 5.03 1.19
CA SER A 29 -15.60 6.30 1.12
C SER A 29 -16.20 6.53 -0.28
N SER A 30 -17.13 7.48 -0.38
CA SER A 30 -17.75 7.87 -1.66
C SER A 30 -16.72 8.42 -2.68
N ASN A 31 -15.60 8.97 -2.20
CA ASN A 31 -14.49 9.45 -3.02
C ASN A 31 -13.15 9.16 -2.34
N PRO A 32 -12.55 7.96 -2.56
CA PRO A 32 -11.33 7.52 -1.91
C PRO A 32 -10.15 8.48 -2.03
N MET A 33 -9.93 9.01 -3.23
CA MET A 33 -8.81 9.92 -3.50
C MET A 33 -8.96 11.25 -2.76
N ARG A 34 -10.16 11.83 -2.75
CA ARG A 34 -10.44 13.05 -2.01
C ARG A 34 -10.30 12.83 -0.51
N THR A 35 -10.84 11.73 0.01
CA THR A 35 -10.72 11.38 1.43
C THR A 35 -9.25 11.25 1.83
N MET A 36 -8.44 10.59 1.00
CA MET A 36 -7.01 10.48 1.25
C MET A 36 -6.30 11.84 1.22
N ASP A 37 -6.65 12.73 0.29
CA ASP A 37 -6.10 14.09 0.23
C ASP A 37 -6.47 14.91 1.48
N ASP A 38 -7.68 14.77 1.99
CA ASP A 38 -8.14 15.45 3.21
C ASP A 38 -7.39 14.91 4.45
N LEU A 39 -7.21 13.59 4.54
CA LEU A 39 -6.42 12.94 5.61
C LEU A 39 -4.96 13.41 5.59
N ARG A 40 -4.38 13.58 4.41
CA ARG A 40 -3.01 14.08 4.24
C ARG A 40 -2.85 15.53 4.65
N ARG A 41 -3.75 16.41 4.20
CA ARG A 41 -3.73 17.84 4.56
C ARG A 41 -3.86 18.07 6.06
N ASN A 42 -4.61 17.20 6.73
CA ASN A 42 -4.86 17.25 8.17
C ASN A 42 -4.13 16.11 8.90
N TRP A 43 -2.92 15.81 8.45
CA TRP A 43 -2.13 14.71 8.97
C TRP A 43 -1.90 14.80 10.48
N SER A 44 -1.94 13.66 11.13
CA SER A 44 -1.53 13.47 12.52
C SER A 44 -0.97 12.06 12.68
N SER A 45 0.06 11.90 13.50
CA SER A 45 0.65 10.60 13.83
C SER A 45 -0.32 9.61 14.48
N LYS A 46 -1.47 10.10 14.93
CA LYS A 46 -2.56 9.25 15.47
C LYS A 46 -3.44 8.63 14.37
N ASN A 47 -3.30 9.09 13.11
CA ASN A 47 -4.14 8.65 12.01
C ASN A 47 -3.50 7.46 11.31
N VAL A 48 -4.32 6.46 10.98
CA VAL A 48 -3.96 5.36 10.09
C VAL A 48 -5.17 5.05 9.20
N ASP A 49 -4.90 4.65 7.95
CA ASP A 49 -5.93 4.21 7.02
C ASP A 49 -5.78 2.73 6.69
N MET A 50 -6.88 2.01 6.69
CA MET A 50 -6.88 0.56 6.44
C MET A 50 -6.47 0.18 5.02
N SER A 51 -6.50 1.11 4.08
CA SER A 51 -5.91 0.90 2.74
C SER A 51 -4.42 0.58 2.83
N TRP A 52 -3.72 1.17 3.80
CA TRP A 52 -2.32 0.86 4.10
C TRP A 52 -2.15 -0.51 4.78
N THR A 53 -3.00 -0.82 5.75
CA THR A 53 -2.96 -2.09 6.49
C THR A 53 -3.23 -3.29 5.58
N ARG A 54 -4.06 -3.14 4.55
CA ARG A 54 -4.28 -4.17 3.52
C ARG A 54 -3.02 -4.55 2.76
N LEU A 55 -1.99 -3.71 2.76
CA LEU A 55 -0.73 -3.93 2.07
C LEU A 55 0.32 -4.65 2.92
N THR A 56 0.05 -4.98 4.18
CA THR A 56 1.06 -5.54 5.11
C THR A 56 1.75 -6.77 4.51
N VAL A 57 1.01 -7.71 3.92
CA VAL A 57 1.58 -8.91 3.32
C VAL A 57 2.40 -8.56 2.07
N TRP A 58 1.90 -7.69 1.20
CA TRP A 58 2.63 -7.24 0.00
C TRP A 58 3.97 -6.60 0.38
N ARG A 59 3.96 -5.69 1.34
CA ARG A 59 5.17 -4.98 1.79
C ARG A 59 6.19 -5.95 2.42
N ALA A 60 5.71 -6.88 3.25
CA ALA A 60 6.57 -7.88 3.88
C ALA A 60 7.23 -8.79 2.85
N MET A 61 6.47 -9.28 1.86
CA MET A 61 7.00 -10.14 0.80
C MET A 61 8.01 -9.40 -0.08
N LEU A 62 7.71 -8.18 -0.52
CA LEU A 62 8.62 -7.39 -1.34
C LEU A 62 9.91 -7.04 -0.59
N ALA A 63 9.82 -6.70 0.69
CA ALA A 63 11.00 -6.46 1.51
C ALA A 63 11.86 -7.74 1.64
N SER A 64 11.22 -8.88 1.92
CA SER A 64 11.92 -10.17 1.99
C SER A 64 12.61 -10.55 0.66
N MET A 65 11.96 -10.28 -0.48
CA MET A 65 12.55 -10.53 -1.79
C MET A 65 13.78 -9.65 -2.06
N LEU A 66 13.74 -8.40 -1.65
CA LEU A 66 14.85 -7.45 -1.81
C LEU A 66 16.02 -7.77 -0.86
N ASP A 67 15.75 -8.41 0.26
CA ASP A 67 16.76 -8.81 1.25
C ASP A 67 17.57 -10.06 0.83
N GLN A 68 17.16 -10.73 -0.25
CA GLN A 68 17.86 -11.91 -0.75
C GLN A 68 19.03 -11.52 -1.66
N PRO A 69 20.18 -12.25 -1.57
CA PRO A 69 21.26 -12.07 -2.52
C PRO A 69 20.77 -12.26 -3.97
N PRO A 70 21.38 -11.55 -4.93
CA PRO A 70 22.65 -10.80 -4.87
C PRO A 70 22.53 -9.32 -4.48
N HIS A 71 21.44 -8.83 -3.90
CA HIS A 71 21.23 -7.42 -3.47
C HIS A 71 21.49 -6.39 -4.57
N LEU A 72 21.12 -6.70 -5.80
CA LEU A 72 21.32 -5.81 -6.93
C LEU A 72 20.37 -4.60 -6.85
N PRO A 73 20.83 -3.41 -7.25
CA PRO A 73 19.99 -2.22 -7.23
C PRO A 73 18.81 -2.36 -8.19
N VAL A 74 17.65 -1.89 -7.75
CA VAL A 74 16.46 -1.73 -8.58
C VAL A 74 16.62 -0.43 -9.38
N SER A 75 16.34 -0.45 -10.67
CA SER A 75 16.41 0.69 -11.58
C SER A 75 15.03 1.27 -11.94
N GLY A 76 13.97 0.51 -11.70
CA GLY A 76 12.59 0.94 -11.95
C GLY A 76 11.59 -0.06 -11.35
N VAL A 77 10.36 0.40 -11.17
CA VAL A 77 9.27 -0.40 -10.64
C VAL A 77 8.04 -0.27 -11.52
N ARG A 78 7.32 -1.36 -11.71
CA ARG A 78 5.98 -1.38 -12.30
C ARG A 78 5.02 -2.03 -11.31
N VAL A 79 3.88 -1.38 -11.08
CA VAL A 79 2.79 -1.90 -10.25
C VAL A 79 1.56 -2.05 -11.14
N THR A 80 0.92 -3.21 -11.10
CA THR A 80 -0.26 -3.52 -11.90
C THR A 80 -1.48 -3.79 -11.03
N GLY A 81 -2.65 -3.41 -11.50
CA GLY A 81 -3.91 -3.64 -10.77
C GLY A 81 -5.01 -2.70 -11.20
N LYS A 82 -6.04 -2.57 -10.38
CA LYS A 82 -7.19 -1.72 -10.63
C LYS A 82 -6.84 -0.26 -10.49
N LYS A 83 -7.15 0.54 -11.52
CA LYS A 83 -7.06 2.01 -11.44
C LYS A 83 -7.94 2.57 -10.31
N ASP A 84 -7.47 3.63 -9.70
CA ASP A 84 -8.14 4.33 -8.59
C ASP A 84 -8.39 3.41 -7.37
N TYR A 85 -7.60 2.34 -7.25
CA TYR A 85 -7.57 1.47 -6.07
C TYR A 85 -6.53 2.01 -5.09
N LEU A 86 -6.98 2.74 -4.08
CA LEU A 86 -6.14 3.47 -3.12
C LEU A 86 -4.96 2.66 -2.53
N PRO A 87 -5.11 1.37 -2.17
CA PRO A 87 -3.97 0.58 -1.73
C PRO A 87 -2.85 0.47 -2.79
N MET A 88 -3.19 0.42 -4.10
CA MET A 88 -2.18 0.37 -5.16
C MET A 88 -1.35 1.66 -5.22
N ASP A 89 -2.01 2.81 -5.08
CA ASP A 89 -1.33 4.11 -5.05
C ASP A 89 -0.42 4.22 -3.82
N LEU A 90 -0.88 3.78 -2.65
CA LEU A 90 -0.05 3.74 -1.44
C LEU A 90 1.15 2.79 -1.57
N LEU A 91 0.98 1.64 -2.23
CA LEU A 91 2.08 0.70 -2.51
C LEU A 91 3.11 1.32 -3.45
N ALA A 92 2.66 1.98 -4.52
CA ALA A 92 3.51 2.67 -5.47
C ALA A 92 4.27 3.84 -4.81
N ALA A 93 3.60 4.61 -3.95
CA ALA A 93 4.19 5.69 -3.17
C ALA A 93 5.29 5.18 -2.23
N TRP A 94 5.02 4.07 -1.54
CA TRP A 94 6.00 3.42 -0.67
C TRP A 94 7.22 2.95 -1.45
N LEU A 95 7.03 2.25 -2.57
CA LEU A 95 8.14 1.77 -3.42
C LEU A 95 8.94 2.94 -4.00
N ARG A 96 8.26 3.98 -4.48
CA ARG A 96 8.91 5.19 -4.99
C ARG A 96 9.78 5.86 -3.92
N LEU A 97 9.26 5.97 -2.71
CA LEU A 97 9.95 6.60 -1.59
C LEU A 97 11.15 5.76 -1.13
N ARG A 98 10.99 4.44 -0.99
CA ARG A 98 12.03 3.55 -0.45
C ARG A 98 13.16 3.25 -1.43
N LEU A 99 12.82 3.07 -2.70
CA LEU A 99 13.80 2.69 -3.72
C LEU A 99 14.38 3.90 -4.47
N ASN A 100 13.70 5.04 -4.41
CA ASN A 100 14.06 6.28 -5.12
C ASN A 100 14.28 6.08 -6.63
N VAL A 101 13.44 5.24 -7.26
CA VAL A 101 13.46 4.93 -8.69
C VAL A 101 12.11 5.25 -9.33
N PRO A 102 12.02 5.43 -10.65
CA PRO A 102 10.74 5.60 -11.33
C PRO A 102 9.78 4.45 -11.02
N VAL A 103 8.51 4.79 -10.74
CA VAL A 103 7.42 3.83 -10.55
C VAL A 103 6.34 4.10 -11.58
N VAL A 104 5.96 3.07 -12.33
CA VAL A 104 4.87 3.11 -13.31
C VAL A 104 3.70 2.32 -12.75
N ILE A 105 2.52 2.92 -12.78
CA ILE A 105 1.26 2.27 -12.40
C ILE A 105 0.53 1.91 -13.70
N GLU A 106 0.21 0.63 -13.87
CA GLU A 106 -0.53 0.12 -15.03
C GLU A 106 -1.91 -0.36 -14.60
N ASP A 107 -2.94 0.17 -15.27
CA ASP A 107 -4.33 -0.21 -15.05
C ASP A 107 -4.65 -1.56 -15.71
N ASP A 108 -5.29 -2.44 -14.95
CA ASP A 108 -5.97 -3.62 -15.48
C ASP A 108 -7.46 -3.52 -15.14
N PRO A 109 -8.33 -3.22 -16.11
CA PRO A 109 -9.75 -3.03 -15.87
C PRO A 109 -10.50 -4.33 -15.47
N ASN A 110 -9.87 -5.49 -15.63
CA ASN A 110 -10.50 -6.79 -15.36
C ASN A 110 -10.32 -7.27 -13.92
N VAL A 111 -9.60 -6.50 -13.09
CA VAL A 111 -9.28 -6.88 -11.72
C VAL A 111 -9.84 -5.87 -10.71
N THR A 112 -9.84 -6.24 -9.44
CA THR A 112 -10.40 -5.42 -8.36
C THR A 112 -9.36 -4.90 -7.37
N ALA A 113 -8.11 -5.35 -7.50
CA ALA A 113 -7.03 -5.03 -6.56
C ALA A 113 -5.66 -5.02 -7.25
N VAL A 114 -4.59 -4.95 -6.47
CA VAL A 114 -3.21 -5.13 -6.95
C VAL A 114 -3.01 -6.55 -7.47
N THR A 115 -2.46 -6.68 -8.67
CA THR A 115 -2.16 -7.97 -9.33
C THR A 115 -0.68 -8.24 -9.47
N GLY A 116 0.18 -7.22 -9.44
CA GLY A 116 1.61 -7.45 -9.58
C GLY A 116 2.49 -6.27 -9.18
N VAL A 117 3.69 -6.61 -8.75
CA VAL A 117 4.80 -5.68 -8.57
C VAL A 117 6.02 -6.26 -9.25
N TYR A 118 6.66 -5.48 -10.10
CA TYR A 118 7.81 -5.85 -10.91
C TYR A 118 8.97 -4.90 -10.62
N LEU A 119 10.04 -5.42 -10.07
CA LEU A 119 11.25 -4.68 -9.72
C LEU A 119 12.31 -4.96 -10.78
N ILE A 120 12.65 -3.94 -11.56
CA ILE A 120 13.56 -4.04 -12.70
C ILE A 120 15.00 -3.93 -12.18
N ARG A 121 15.82 -4.96 -12.45
CA ARG A 121 17.22 -5.04 -12.06
C ARG A 121 18.09 -5.40 -13.25
N SER A 122 19.41 -5.29 -13.12
CA SER A 122 20.36 -5.62 -14.19
C SER A 122 20.40 -7.12 -14.57
N ASP A 123 20.01 -8.01 -13.64
CA ASP A 123 19.93 -9.46 -13.85
C ASP A 123 18.57 -9.95 -14.36
N GLY A 124 17.59 -9.06 -14.47
CA GLY A 124 16.23 -9.37 -14.91
C GLY A 124 15.17 -8.71 -14.05
N VAL A 125 13.96 -9.25 -14.08
CA VAL A 125 12.82 -8.73 -13.33
C VAL A 125 12.55 -9.64 -12.12
N LEU A 126 12.59 -9.04 -10.93
CA LEU A 126 12.13 -9.66 -9.70
C LEU A 126 10.64 -9.30 -9.56
N SER A 127 9.74 -10.28 -9.52
CA SER A 127 8.30 -9.97 -9.46
C SER A 127 7.55 -10.77 -8.40
N LEU A 128 6.49 -10.13 -7.91
CA LEU A 128 5.45 -10.73 -7.09
C LEU A 128 4.13 -10.53 -7.82
N GLU A 129 3.52 -11.61 -8.29
CA GLU A 129 2.34 -11.57 -9.15
C GLU A 129 1.20 -12.36 -8.53
N ARG A 130 0.02 -11.77 -8.46
CA ARG A 130 -1.22 -12.41 -8.02
C ARG A 130 -2.26 -12.26 -9.14
N PRO A 131 -2.27 -13.16 -10.11
CA PRO A 131 -3.13 -13.05 -11.30
C PRO A 131 -4.62 -13.15 -10.99
N SER A 132 -4.98 -13.83 -9.88
CA SER A 132 -6.34 -13.86 -9.36
C SER A 132 -6.40 -13.27 -7.96
N THR A 133 -7.42 -12.47 -7.68
CA THR A 133 -7.64 -11.92 -6.33
C THR A 133 -8.43 -12.86 -5.43
N ASP A 134 -9.03 -13.90 -5.98
CA ASP A 134 -10.02 -14.74 -5.30
C ASP A 134 -9.37 -15.94 -4.57
N ASP A 135 -8.29 -16.49 -5.11
CA ASP A 135 -7.62 -17.68 -4.55
C ASP A 135 -6.50 -17.35 -3.55
N GLY A 136 -6.11 -16.10 -3.46
CA GLY A 136 -5.03 -15.65 -2.56
C GLY A 136 -3.65 -16.23 -2.90
N ILE A 137 -3.48 -16.75 -4.11
CA ILE A 137 -2.23 -17.35 -4.57
C ILE A 137 -1.43 -16.29 -5.34
N ALA A 138 -0.16 -16.15 -4.98
CA ALA A 138 0.79 -15.33 -5.72
C ALA A 138 1.99 -16.15 -6.17
N VAL A 139 2.62 -15.69 -7.25
CA VAL A 139 3.85 -16.26 -7.79
C VAL A 139 4.98 -15.25 -7.58
N GLN A 140 6.02 -15.71 -6.93
CA GLN A 140 7.27 -14.97 -6.79
C GLN A 140 8.23 -15.45 -7.88
N ASN A 141 8.75 -14.52 -8.68
CA ASN A 141 9.78 -14.79 -9.67
C ASN A 141 11.07 -14.06 -9.27
N VAL A 142 12.15 -14.84 -9.19
CA VAL A 142 13.51 -14.33 -8.95
C VAL A 142 14.36 -14.71 -10.15
N PRO A 143 15.12 -13.77 -10.75
CA PRO A 143 15.99 -14.09 -11.89
C PRO A 143 16.92 -15.26 -11.60
N GLY A 144 16.97 -16.24 -12.50
CA GLY A 144 17.79 -17.45 -12.37
C GLY A 144 17.25 -18.52 -11.43
N GLN A 145 16.06 -18.35 -10.85
CA GLN A 145 15.40 -19.33 -9.99
C GLN A 145 14.07 -19.79 -10.61
N SER A 146 13.60 -20.96 -10.20
CA SER A 146 12.26 -21.41 -10.55
C SER A 146 11.20 -20.58 -9.83
N PRO A 147 10.07 -20.27 -10.48
CA PRO A 147 8.96 -19.58 -9.83
C PRO A 147 8.50 -20.30 -8.56
N GLN A 148 8.17 -19.53 -7.54
CA GLN A 148 7.68 -20.04 -6.27
C GLN A 148 6.24 -19.55 -6.03
N THR A 149 5.36 -20.47 -5.70
CA THR A 149 3.99 -20.17 -5.30
C THR A 149 3.95 -19.85 -3.81
N ILE A 150 3.33 -18.74 -3.47
CA ILE A 150 3.20 -18.26 -2.09
C ILE A 150 1.76 -17.82 -1.82
N SER A 151 1.39 -17.75 -0.55
CA SER A 151 0.07 -17.25 -0.13
C SER A 151 0.11 -15.75 0.12
N VAL A 152 -0.71 -15.00 -0.62
CA VAL A 152 -0.93 -13.56 -0.45
C VAL A 152 -2.43 -13.29 -0.51
N PRO A 153 -3.21 -13.77 0.47
CA PRO A 153 -4.65 -13.60 0.47
C PRO A 153 -5.04 -12.13 0.57
N ALA A 154 -6.23 -11.81 0.04
CA ALA A 154 -6.86 -10.54 0.34
C ALA A 154 -7.20 -10.50 1.83
N ARG A 155 -6.78 -9.43 2.51
CA ARG A 155 -7.02 -9.29 3.95
C ARG A 155 -8.45 -8.85 4.22
N THR A 156 -9.09 -9.50 5.18
CA THR A 156 -10.43 -9.12 5.61
C THR A 156 -10.41 -7.82 6.41
N LEU A 157 -11.59 -7.22 6.57
CA LEU A 157 -11.77 -6.04 7.40
C LEU A 157 -11.36 -6.31 8.86
N GLU A 158 -11.77 -7.47 9.37
CA GLU A 158 -11.52 -7.90 10.76
C GLU A 158 -10.03 -8.08 11.03
N GLU A 159 -9.29 -8.68 10.09
CA GLU A 159 -7.84 -8.85 10.18
C GLU A 159 -7.12 -7.51 10.21
N CYS A 160 -7.51 -6.59 9.32
CA CYS A 160 -6.93 -5.25 9.25
C CYS A 160 -7.24 -4.45 10.53
N LEU A 161 -8.48 -4.49 11.00
CA LEU A 161 -8.88 -3.79 12.22
C LEU A 161 -8.18 -4.37 13.45
N SER A 162 -8.06 -5.70 13.53
CA SER A 162 -7.35 -6.38 14.62
C SER A 162 -5.88 -5.98 14.68
N GLU A 163 -5.22 -5.88 13.51
CA GLU A 163 -3.83 -5.41 13.43
C GLU A 163 -3.69 -3.99 13.97
N GLU A 164 -4.55 -3.06 13.53
CA GLU A 164 -4.48 -1.67 13.97
C GLU A 164 -4.85 -1.47 15.44
N LEU A 165 -5.79 -2.22 15.97
CA LEU A 165 -6.14 -2.20 17.40
C LEU A 165 -5.01 -2.76 18.27
N GLY A 166 -4.23 -3.72 17.75
CA GLY A 166 -3.05 -4.26 18.43
C GLY A 166 -1.81 -3.36 18.35
N ARG A 167 -1.81 -2.36 17.48
CA ARG A 167 -0.68 -1.45 17.30
C ARG A 167 -0.57 -0.45 18.46
N LEU A 168 0.55 -0.48 19.16
CA LEU A 168 0.78 0.38 20.32
C LEU A 168 1.37 1.75 19.97
N TYR A 169 2.08 1.84 18.85
CA TYR A 169 2.81 3.03 18.41
C TYR A 169 2.35 3.46 17.00
N PRO A 170 2.50 4.74 16.66
CA PRO A 170 2.26 5.23 15.31
C PRO A 170 3.06 4.47 14.25
N ASP A 171 2.50 4.29 13.06
CA ASP A 171 3.20 3.73 11.91
C ASP A 171 4.03 4.83 11.22
N GLU A 172 5.34 4.87 11.52
CA GLU A 172 6.26 5.85 10.96
C GLU A 172 6.42 5.68 9.44
N ILE A 173 6.36 4.45 8.94
CA ILE A 173 6.46 4.16 7.51
C ILE A 173 5.23 4.71 6.78
N TYR A 174 4.04 4.50 7.34
CA TYR A 174 2.81 5.09 6.80
C TYR A 174 2.88 6.62 6.81
N ALA A 175 3.37 7.21 7.91
CA ALA A 175 3.56 8.65 8.01
C ALA A 175 4.42 9.21 6.86
N GLU A 176 5.57 8.60 6.59
CA GLU A 176 6.45 9.00 5.49
C GLU A 176 5.80 8.82 4.12
N VAL A 177 5.10 7.72 3.89
CA VAL A 177 4.39 7.47 2.62
C VAL A 177 3.34 8.53 2.38
N VAL A 178 2.52 8.86 3.38
CA VAL A 178 1.43 9.82 3.26
C VAL A 178 1.94 11.25 3.11
N THR A 179 2.99 11.63 3.85
CA THR A 179 3.48 13.01 3.89
C THR A 179 4.51 13.34 2.81
N GLN A 180 5.23 12.33 2.29
CA GLN A 180 6.33 12.50 1.33
C GLN A 180 6.14 11.65 0.06
N GLY A 181 5.85 10.36 0.23
CA GLY A 181 5.79 9.41 -0.88
C GLY A 181 4.64 9.66 -1.85
N TRP A 182 3.49 10.06 -1.34
CA TRP A 182 2.28 10.30 -2.14
C TRP A 182 2.49 11.36 -3.24
N ASP A 183 3.16 12.45 -2.93
CA ASP A 183 3.42 13.52 -3.89
C ASP A 183 4.42 13.11 -4.99
N LEU A 184 5.20 12.05 -4.76
CA LEU A 184 6.14 11.53 -5.76
C LEU A 184 5.46 10.75 -6.89
N ILE A 185 4.26 10.21 -6.64
CA ILE A 185 3.47 9.47 -7.64
C ILE A 185 2.25 10.26 -8.13
N ASN A 186 1.80 11.24 -7.33
CA ASN A 186 0.71 12.14 -7.64
C ASN A 186 1.23 13.59 -7.67
N PRO A 187 2.05 13.97 -8.63
CA PRO A 187 2.54 15.35 -8.71
C PRO A 187 1.34 16.28 -8.84
N LYS A 188 1.31 17.33 -8.01
CA LYS A 188 0.23 18.33 -8.02
C LYS A 188 0.03 18.84 -9.44
N ARG A 189 -1.16 18.61 -9.99
CA ARG A 189 -1.61 19.20 -11.24
C ARG A 189 -1.84 20.68 -11.05
#